data_a027c49ee5fd41906eea3824e1168209
#
_entry.id   a027c49ee5fd41906eea3824e1168209
#
_cell.length_a   1.000
_cell.length_b   1.000
_cell.length_c   1.000
_cell.angle_alpha   90.00
_cell.angle_beta   90.00
_cell.angle_gamma   90.00
#
_symmetry.space_group_name_H-M   'P 1'
#
loop_
_entity.id
_entity.type
_entity.pdbx_description
1 polymer ?
#
loop_
_entity_poly.entity_id
_entity_poly.type
_entity_poly.pdbx_seq_one_letter_code
_entity_poly.pdbx_strand_id
1 'polypeptide(L)'
;HSASSAWLRPFDPNVPCSILEKLVFTKFMYSAQTRLEEQLKKLGISDEEDYTCTCYLDQVGNKPNRGDVLSWAESSAVVYANSVLGARCNRNSGIIELFGSIAGFVPEFGFLTDDGRKAAWIVEVNCKKKPEAQLLGSAIGMKVMEEVPYIKGLDKWLGTELNDENCAYLKDFGAATASNGAVGLYHIENLTPEAKDFGESLLKEGA
;
A
#
# COMPACT_ATOMS: atom_id res chain seq x y z
N HIS A 1 -1.55 14.31 3.85
CA HIS A 1 -2.47 13.24 3.46
C HIS A 1 -2.51 12.17 4.54
N SER A 2 -3.67 11.86 5.08
CA SER A 2 -3.87 10.77 6.02
C SER A 2 -4.94 9.82 5.50
N ALA A 3 -4.77 8.55 5.75
CA ALA A 3 -5.77 7.54 5.51
C ALA A 3 -5.74 6.54 6.64
N SER A 4 -6.87 6.27 7.20
CA SER A 4 -7.04 5.26 8.22
C SER A 4 -7.31 3.91 7.55
N SER A 5 -6.75 2.83 8.09
CA SER A 5 -7.14 1.47 7.69
C SER A 5 -8.64 1.29 7.76
N ALA A 6 -9.22 0.80 6.68
CA ALA A 6 -10.60 0.37 6.71
C ALA A 6 -10.71 -0.90 7.58
N TRP A 7 -11.37 -0.78 8.69
CA TRP A 7 -11.79 -1.96 9.43
C TRP A 7 -13.02 -2.52 8.73
N LEU A 8 -13.03 -3.81 8.49
CA LEU A 8 -14.21 -4.48 7.97
C LEU A 8 -15.40 -4.16 8.87
N ARG A 9 -16.38 -3.46 8.32
CA ARG A 9 -17.68 -3.34 8.96
C ARG A 9 -18.41 -4.67 8.75
N PRO A 10 -18.50 -5.53 9.74
CA PRO A 10 -19.18 -6.82 9.58
C PRO A 10 -20.69 -6.65 9.38
N PHE A 11 -21.19 -5.45 9.52
CA PHE A 11 -22.61 -5.13 9.42
C PHE A 11 -22.82 -3.73 8.85
N ASP A 12 -23.45 -3.67 7.68
CA ASP A 12 -23.97 -2.42 7.13
C ASP A 12 -25.48 -2.39 7.43
N PRO A 13 -25.98 -1.38 8.13
CA PRO A 13 -27.41 -1.27 8.44
C PRO A 13 -28.29 -1.15 7.18
N ASN A 14 -27.71 -0.77 6.04
CA ASN A 14 -28.40 -0.67 4.75
C ASN A 14 -28.39 -1.99 3.95
N VAL A 15 -27.61 -2.98 4.38
CA VAL A 15 -27.52 -4.29 3.74
C VAL A 15 -28.04 -5.37 4.70
N PRO A 16 -29.29 -5.85 4.54
CA PRO A 16 -29.84 -6.88 5.42
C PRO A 16 -29.00 -8.16 5.35
N CYS A 17 -28.40 -8.56 6.45
CA CYS A 17 -27.65 -9.79 6.59
C CYS A 17 -28.11 -10.60 7.80
N SER A 18 -29.10 -11.45 7.63
CA SER A 18 -29.71 -12.24 8.69
C SER A 18 -28.76 -13.23 9.39
N ILE A 19 -27.68 -13.63 8.72
CA ILE A 19 -26.68 -14.55 9.31
C ILE A 19 -25.76 -13.81 10.27
N LEU A 20 -25.33 -12.60 9.94
CA LEU A 20 -24.42 -11.80 10.76
C LEU A 20 -25.12 -11.25 12.00
N GLU A 21 -26.39 -10.92 11.92
CA GLU A 21 -27.18 -10.45 13.06
C GLU A 21 -27.29 -11.49 14.19
N LYS A 22 -27.19 -12.76 13.88
CA LYS A 22 -27.29 -13.87 14.82
C LYS A 22 -25.97 -14.21 15.53
N LEU A 23 -24.85 -13.67 15.08
CA LEU A 23 -23.54 -13.92 15.66
C LEU A 23 -23.23 -12.86 16.73
N VAL A 24 -23.27 -13.25 18.00
CA VAL A 24 -22.93 -12.41 19.16
C VAL A 24 -21.55 -11.74 18.99
N PHE A 25 -20.60 -12.44 18.40
CA PHE A 25 -19.25 -11.96 18.12
C PHE A 25 -19.24 -10.77 17.15
N THR A 26 -20.05 -10.83 16.10
CA THR A 26 -20.18 -9.78 15.09
C THR A 26 -20.73 -8.49 15.70
N LYS A 27 -21.76 -8.61 16.56
CA LYS A 27 -22.36 -7.46 17.26
C LYS A 27 -21.37 -6.79 18.20
N PHE A 28 -20.54 -7.55 18.88
CA PHE A 28 -19.49 -7.03 19.78
C PHE A 28 -18.44 -6.24 19.00
N MET A 29 -17.92 -6.81 17.90
CA MET A 29 -16.92 -6.15 17.05
C MET A 29 -17.47 -4.88 16.40
N TYR A 30 -18.70 -4.93 15.89
CA TYR A 30 -19.36 -3.76 15.30
C TYR A 30 -19.49 -2.61 16.30
N SER A 31 -19.92 -2.89 17.53
CA SER A 31 -20.04 -1.84 18.55
C SER A 31 -18.69 -1.22 18.95
N ALA A 32 -17.60 -1.98 18.91
CA ALA A 32 -16.25 -1.46 19.12
C ALA A 32 -15.80 -0.55 17.96
N GLN A 33 -16.06 -0.97 16.72
CA GLN A 33 -15.78 -0.18 15.54
C GLN A 33 -16.53 1.16 15.55
N THR A 34 -17.83 1.15 15.83
CA THR A 34 -18.63 2.38 15.90
C THR A 34 -18.07 3.37 16.92
N ARG A 35 -17.72 2.87 18.11
CA ARG A 35 -17.10 3.73 19.13
C ARG A 35 -15.75 4.32 18.70
N LEU A 36 -14.94 3.55 17.98
CA LEU A 36 -13.68 4.04 17.42
C LEU A 36 -13.93 5.15 16.41
N GLU A 37 -14.84 4.94 15.46
CA GLU A 37 -15.20 5.94 14.45
C GLU A 37 -15.72 7.25 15.07
N GLU A 38 -16.54 7.15 16.13
CA GLU A 38 -16.99 8.33 16.87
C GLU A 38 -15.82 9.13 17.49
N GLN A 39 -14.77 8.47 17.97
CA GLN A 39 -13.60 9.17 18.50
C GLN A 39 -12.76 9.77 17.35
N LEU A 40 -12.58 9.06 16.24
CA LEU A 40 -11.85 9.56 15.08
C LEU A 40 -12.56 10.77 14.47
N LYS A 41 -13.89 10.78 14.41
CA LYS A 41 -14.68 11.96 14.00
C LYS A 41 -14.41 13.19 14.89
N LYS A 42 -14.26 13.01 16.20
CA LYS A 42 -13.87 14.11 17.11
C LYS A 42 -12.45 14.63 16.85
N LEU A 43 -11.59 13.80 16.29
CA LEU A 43 -10.23 14.17 15.90
C LEU A 43 -10.14 14.80 14.49
N GLY A 44 -11.28 14.96 13.80
CA GLY A 44 -11.35 15.62 12.51
C GLY A 44 -11.44 14.70 11.31
N ILE A 45 -11.47 13.38 11.48
CA ILE A 45 -11.81 12.44 10.42
C ILE A 45 -13.32 12.41 10.29
N SER A 46 -13.88 13.21 9.39
CA SER A 46 -15.31 13.50 9.38
C SER A 46 -16.09 12.77 8.29
N ASP A 47 -15.42 12.28 7.27
CA ASP A 47 -16.06 11.67 6.11
C ASP A 47 -15.99 10.14 6.17
N GLU A 48 -17.07 9.48 5.75
CA GLU A 48 -17.08 8.01 5.64
C GLU A 48 -16.10 7.51 4.58
N GLU A 49 -15.80 8.33 3.58
CA GLU A 49 -14.82 8.06 2.53
C GLU A 49 -13.37 8.08 3.02
N ASP A 50 -13.09 8.69 4.17
CA ASP A 50 -11.78 8.67 4.83
C ASP A 50 -11.40 7.26 5.35
N TYR A 51 -12.39 6.37 5.53
CA TYR A 51 -12.20 5.00 6.02
C TYR A 51 -12.13 4.01 4.86
N THR A 52 -11.07 4.08 4.08
CA THR A 52 -10.88 3.22 2.91
C THR A 52 -9.47 2.67 2.81
N CYS A 53 -9.32 1.43 2.33
CA CYS A 53 -8.02 0.85 1.97
C CYS A 53 -7.55 1.29 0.57
N THR A 54 -8.40 1.96 -0.19
CA THR A 54 -8.09 2.47 -1.54
C THR A 54 -8.05 3.99 -1.58
N CYS A 55 -7.43 4.60 -0.57
CA CYS A 55 -7.36 6.04 -0.36
C CYS A 55 -6.69 6.84 -1.49
N TYR A 56 -6.04 6.16 -2.44
CA TYR A 56 -5.41 6.72 -3.63
C TYR A 56 -6.36 6.84 -4.84
N LEU A 57 -7.61 6.43 -4.71
CA LEU A 57 -8.60 6.60 -5.79
C LEU A 57 -8.99 8.07 -5.95
N ASP A 58 -9.24 8.46 -7.19
CA ASP A 58 -9.58 9.86 -7.51
C ASP A 58 -10.86 10.33 -6.80
N GLN A 59 -11.83 9.41 -6.60
CA GLN A 59 -13.09 9.68 -5.88
C GLN A 59 -12.88 10.08 -4.42
N VAL A 60 -11.83 9.56 -3.80
CA VAL A 60 -11.48 9.86 -2.39
C VAL A 60 -10.84 11.24 -2.25
N GLY A 61 -10.30 11.79 -3.35
CA GLY A 61 -9.65 13.11 -3.33
C GLY A 61 -8.34 13.18 -2.54
N ASN A 62 -7.76 12.03 -2.17
CA ASN A 62 -6.55 11.95 -1.33
C ASN A 62 -5.34 11.37 -2.08
N LYS A 63 -5.38 11.35 -3.41
CA LYS A 63 -4.27 10.86 -4.23
C LYS A 63 -3.05 11.77 -4.11
N PRO A 64 -1.89 11.26 -3.70
CA PRO A 64 -0.69 12.06 -3.55
C PRO A 64 -0.02 12.35 -4.89
N ASN A 65 0.76 13.42 -4.91
CA ASN A 65 1.74 13.66 -5.95
C ASN A 65 3.03 12.89 -5.67
N ARG A 66 3.86 12.77 -6.69
CA ARG A 66 5.19 12.20 -6.55
C ARG A 66 6.02 13.01 -5.55
N GLY A 67 6.70 12.34 -4.64
CA GLY A 67 7.50 12.94 -3.58
C GLY A 67 6.73 13.42 -2.34
N ASP A 68 5.40 13.41 -2.37
CA ASP A 68 4.60 13.75 -1.19
C ASP A 68 4.89 12.78 -0.04
N VAL A 69 4.99 13.33 1.17
CA VAL A 69 5.13 12.54 2.40
C VAL A 69 3.75 12.19 2.93
N LEU A 70 3.55 10.92 3.19
CA LEU A 70 2.26 10.37 3.60
C LEU A 70 2.31 9.76 5.00
N SER A 71 1.17 9.81 5.68
CA SER A 71 0.90 9.14 6.93
C SER A 71 -0.26 8.15 6.72
N TRP A 72 0.02 7.07 5.98
CA TRP A 72 -0.94 6.03 5.64
C TRP A 72 -0.64 4.73 6.35
N ALA A 73 -1.68 4.03 6.79
CA ALA A 73 -1.55 2.81 7.61
C ALA A 73 -1.99 1.53 6.90
N GLU A 74 -2.60 1.63 5.71
CA GLU A 74 -3.02 0.46 4.95
C GLU A 74 -1.86 -0.07 4.09
N SER A 75 -1.47 -1.32 4.30
CA SER A 75 -0.28 -1.91 3.68
C SER A 75 -0.31 -1.92 2.15
N SER A 76 -1.46 -2.24 1.55
CA SER A 76 -1.62 -2.25 0.10
C SER A 76 -1.57 -0.83 -0.49
N ALA A 77 -2.10 0.16 0.22
CA ALA A 77 -2.03 1.56 -0.17
C ALA A 77 -0.61 2.11 -0.04
N VAL A 78 0.10 1.76 1.03
CA VAL A 78 1.50 2.17 1.26
C VAL A 78 2.41 1.67 0.14
N VAL A 79 2.35 0.38 -0.19
CA VAL A 79 3.19 -0.18 -1.25
C VAL A 79 2.85 0.40 -2.63
N TYR A 80 1.57 0.66 -2.90
CA TYR A 80 1.15 1.30 -4.15
C TYR A 80 1.60 2.76 -4.23
N ALA A 81 1.44 3.53 -3.16
CA ALA A 81 1.89 4.92 -3.09
C ALA A 81 3.40 5.04 -3.30
N ASN A 82 4.18 4.21 -2.61
CA ASN A 82 5.64 4.20 -2.73
C ASN A 82 6.12 3.78 -4.13
N SER A 83 5.56 2.69 -4.67
CA SER A 83 6.10 2.05 -5.87
C SER A 83 5.54 2.63 -7.18
N VAL A 84 4.23 2.93 -7.22
CA VAL A 84 3.52 3.34 -8.44
C VAL A 84 3.32 4.84 -8.52
N LEU A 85 2.96 5.49 -7.41
CA LEU A 85 2.75 6.93 -7.38
C LEU A 85 4.05 7.71 -7.10
N GLY A 86 5.10 7.04 -6.60
CA GLY A 86 6.37 7.66 -6.26
C GLY A 86 6.28 8.59 -5.05
N ALA A 87 5.29 8.41 -4.20
CA ALA A 87 5.17 9.09 -2.91
C ALA A 87 6.07 8.42 -1.85
N ARG A 88 6.12 8.98 -0.65
CA ARG A 88 6.97 8.50 0.44
C ARG A 88 6.14 8.21 1.68
N CYS A 89 6.04 6.94 2.05
CA CYS A 89 5.28 6.47 3.20
C CYS A 89 5.99 5.31 3.88
N ASN A 90 6.12 5.36 5.20
CA ASN A 90 6.61 4.23 5.98
C ASN A 90 5.50 3.21 6.26
N ARG A 91 5.86 2.01 6.70
CA ARG A 91 4.95 0.93 7.12
C ARG A 91 4.75 0.95 8.62
N ASN A 92 4.32 2.06 9.19
CA ASN A 92 4.07 2.16 10.60
C ASN A 92 2.67 1.61 10.97
N SER A 93 2.40 1.45 12.25
CA SER A 93 1.07 1.08 12.73
C SER A 93 0.06 2.21 12.54
N GLY A 94 -1.23 1.87 12.45
CA GLY A 94 -2.30 2.85 12.30
C GLY A 94 -2.31 3.95 13.39
N ILE A 95 -1.91 3.62 14.61
CA ILE A 95 -1.80 4.59 15.71
C ILE A 95 -0.69 5.61 15.45
N ILE A 96 0.47 5.16 14.97
CA ILE A 96 1.61 6.05 14.67
C ILE A 96 1.25 7.00 13.52
N GLU A 97 0.63 6.47 12.47
CA GLU A 97 0.22 7.30 11.32
C GLU A 97 -0.90 8.28 11.69
N LEU A 98 -1.82 7.88 12.58
CA LEU A 98 -2.82 8.79 13.13
C LEU A 98 -2.16 9.94 13.89
N PHE A 99 -1.15 9.67 14.73
CA PHE A 99 -0.41 10.72 15.43
C PHE A 99 0.36 11.63 14.48
N GLY A 100 0.99 11.07 13.44
CA GLY A 100 1.62 11.84 12.37
C GLY A 100 0.64 12.77 11.66
N SER A 101 -0.55 12.28 11.37
CA SER A 101 -1.63 13.06 10.75
C SER A 101 -2.12 14.21 11.64
N ILE A 102 -2.30 13.97 12.94
CA ILE A 102 -2.71 15.00 13.90
C ILE A 102 -1.61 16.03 14.12
N ALA A 103 -0.37 15.60 14.23
CA ALA A 103 0.79 16.47 14.45
C ALA A 103 1.18 17.27 13.19
N GLY A 104 0.84 16.77 12.00
CA GLY A 104 1.30 17.33 10.72
C GLY A 104 2.76 17.01 10.41
N PHE A 105 3.38 16.09 11.15
CA PHE A 105 4.79 15.70 11.00
C PHE A 105 4.95 14.20 11.17
N VAL A 106 5.90 13.64 10.43
CA VAL A 106 6.34 12.26 10.57
C VAL A 106 7.87 12.23 10.69
N PRO A 107 8.47 11.30 11.45
CA PRO A 107 9.91 11.16 11.56
C PRO A 107 10.54 10.79 10.21
N GLU A 108 11.64 11.45 9.85
CA GLU A 108 12.38 11.18 8.61
C GLU A 108 13.29 9.94 8.79
N PHE A 109 12.77 8.78 8.38
CA PHE A 109 13.51 7.51 8.36
C PHE A 109 12.90 6.56 7.33
N GLY A 110 13.54 5.41 7.11
CA GLY A 110 13.02 4.34 6.25
C GLY A 110 12.69 4.83 4.83
N PHE A 111 11.49 4.56 4.34
CA PHE A 111 11.07 4.93 2.99
C PHE A 111 10.88 6.45 2.76
N LEU A 112 11.05 7.27 3.78
CA LEU A 112 11.09 8.73 3.62
C LEU A 112 12.46 9.23 3.15
N THR A 113 13.52 8.41 3.33
CA THR A 113 14.89 8.72 2.91
C THR A 113 15.26 8.01 1.62
N ASP A 114 16.17 8.57 0.84
CA ASP A 114 16.64 7.94 -0.41
C ASP A 114 17.38 6.63 -0.14
N ASP A 115 18.14 6.55 0.95
CA ASP A 115 18.85 5.33 1.33
C ASP A 115 17.90 4.19 1.72
N GLY A 116 16.84 4.50 2.47
CA GLY A 116 15.82 3.51 2.85
C GLY A 116 15.00 2.96 1.69
N ARG A 117 15.04 3.61 0.53
CA ARG A 117 14.35 3.19 -0.70
C ARG A 117 15.20 2.34 -1.62
N LYS A 118 16.48 2.16 -1.31
CA LYS A 118 17.38 1.32 -2.11
C LYS A 118 17.01 -0.16 -2.02
N ALA A 119 17.07 -0.84 -3.14
CA ALA A 119 16.75 -2.25 -3.25
C ALA A 119 17.91 -3.13 -2.74
N ALA A 120 17.56 -4.12 -1.93
CA ALA A 120 18.49 -5.13 -1.41
C ALA A 120 18.45 -6.44 -2.22
N TRP A 121 17.51 -6.57 -3.15
CA TRP A 121 17.32 -7.76 -3.97
C TRP A 121 17.20 -7.38 -5.44
N ILE A 122 17.85 -8.16 -6.31
CA ILE A 122 17.54 -8.20 -7.75
C ILE A 122 16.70 -9.45 -7.99
N VAL A 123 15.50 -9.25 -8.55
CA VAL A 123 14.56 -10.34 -8.86
C VAL A 123 14.36 -10.40 -10.36
N GLU A 124 14.85 -11.46 -11.01
CA GLU A 124 14.65 -11.68 -12.43
C GLU A 124 13.39 -12.51 -12.71
N VAL A 125 12.45 -11.96 -13.48
CA VAL A 125 11.20 -12.62 -13.87
C VAL A 125 11.37 -13.27 -15.23
N ASN A 126 11.63 -14.59 -15.24
CA ASN A 126 11.83 -15.40 -16.44
C ASN A 126 10.65 -16.34 -16.70
N CYS A 127 9.46 -15.77 -16.93
CA CYS A 127 8.26 -16.51 -17.24
C CYS A 127 8.06 -16.75 -18.74
N LYS A 128 7.40 -17.85 -19.11
CA LYS A 128 7.05 -18.15 -20.53
C LYS A 128 5.76 -17.43 -20.97
N LYS A 129 4.95 -16.96 -20.04
CA LYS A 129 3.70 -16.20 -20.25
C LYS A 129 3.59 -15.13 -19.16
N LYS A 130 2.72 -14.13 -19.39
CA LYS A 130 2.43 -13.09 -18.37
C LYS A 130 2.06 -13.77 -17.05
N PRO A 131 2.81 -13.55 -15.97
CA PRO A 131 2.48 -14.14 -14.69
C PRO A 131 1.25 -13.47 -14.07
N GLU A 132 0.49 -14.22 -13.29
CA GLU A 132 -0.59 -13.67 -12.50
C GLU A 132 -0.04 -12.76 -11.40
N ALA A 133 -0.60 -11.56 -11.24
CA ALA A 133 -0.09 -10.53 -10.35
C ALA A 133 0.03 -11.02 -8.90
N GLN A 134 -1.02 -11.63 -8.37
CA GLN A 134 -1.08 -12.09 -6.99
C GLN A 134 -0.13 -13.27 -6.73
N LEU A 135 0.00 -14.19 -7.68
CA LEU A 135 0.91 -15.34 -7.54
C LEU A 135 2.38 -14.89 -7.58
N LEU A 136 2.72 -14.01 -8.52
CA LEU A 136 4.07 -13.45 -8.60
C LEU A 136 4.40 -12.61 -7.37
N GLY A 137 3.47 -11.75 -6.95
CA GLY A 137 3.63 -10.91 -5.77
C GLY A 137 3.83 -11.74 -4.50
N SER A 138 3.04 -12.81 -4.30
CA SER A 138 3.19 -13.72 -3.18
C SER A 138 4.55 -14.43 -3.18
N ALA A 139 4.98 -14.93 -4.34
CA ALA A 139 6.27 -15.62 -4.46
C ALA A 139 7.45 -14.69 -4.14
N ILE A 140 7.42 -13.46 -4.64
CA ILE A 140 8.45 -12.46 -4.36
C ILE A 140 8.40 -12.04 -2.89
N GLY A 141 7.21 -11.69 -2.37
CA GLY A 141 7.04 -11.25 -0.99
C GLY A 141 7.58 -12.27 0.03
N MET A 142 7.22 -13.53 -0.13
CA MET A 142 7.73 -14.62 0.72
C MET A 142 9.27 -14.78 0.65
N LYS A 143 9.88 -14.37 -0.44
CA LYS A 143 11.34 -14.51 -0.63
C LYS A 143 12.10 -13.32 -0.06
N VAL A 144 11.64 -12.10 -0.34
CA VAL A 144 12.35 -10.87 0.02
C VAL A 144 11.95 -10.32 1.39
N MET A 145 10.83 -10.79 1.93
CA MET A 145 10.26 -10.35 3.20
C MET A 145 10.04 -8.83 3.22
N GLU A 146 10.58 -8.12 4.19
CA GLU A 146 10.44 -6.65 4.35
C GLU A 146 11.39 -5.83 3.48
N GLU A 147 12.31 -6.48 2.77
CA GLU A 147 13.30 -5.79 1.95
C GLU A 147 12.70 -5.26 0.64
N VAL A 148 13.40 -4.31 0.03
CA VAL A 148 13.00 -3.69 -1.23
C VAL A 148 13.55 -4.51 -2.41
N PRO A 149 12.70 -5.07 -3.29
CA PRO A 149 13.16 -5.74 -4.51
C PRO A 149 13.25 -4.77 -5.69
N TYR A 150 14.28 -4.93 -6.53
CA TYR A 150 14.40 -4.40 -7.88
C TYR A 150 14.09 -5.52 -8.87
N ILE A 151 12.98 -5.38 -9.61
CA ILE A 151 12.39 -6.44 -10.43
C ILE A 151 12.71 -6.18 -11.89
N LYS A 152 13.40 -7.14 -12.53
CA LYS A 152 13.78 -7.12 -13.94
C LYS A 152 12.92 -8.07 -14.78
N GLY A 153 12.67 -7.72 -16.01
CA GLY A 153 11.99 -8.57 -17.00
C GLY A 153 10.47 -8.62 -16.89
N LEU A 154 9.84 -7.90 -15.95
CA LEU A 154 8.39 -7.78 -15.87
C LEU A 154 7.86 -6.75 -16.89
N ASP A 155 8.68 -5.79 -17.28
CA ASP A 155 8.43 -4.80 -18.33
C ASP A 155 8.13 -5.44 -19.70
N LYS A 156 8.64 -6.65 -19.96
CA LYS A 156 8.33 -7.45 -21.18
C LYS A 156 6.82 -7.72 -21.31
N TRP A 157 6.11 -7.77 -20.21
CA TRP A 157 4.69 -8.10 -20.15
C TRP A 157 3.79 -6.89 -19.93
N LEU A 158 4.29 -5.91 -19.17
CA LEU A 158 3.54 -4.72 -18.79
C LEU A 158 3.91 -3.51 -19.66
N GLY A 159 5.03 -3.57 -20.41
CA GLY A 159 5.55 -2.40 -21.09
C GLY A 159 6.16 -1.39 -20.13
N THR A 160 6.23 -0.14 -20.56
CA THR A 160 6.92 0.93 -19.84
C THR A 160 5.99 2.05 -19.37
N GLU A 161 4.67 1.89 -19.56
CA GLU A 161 3.68 2.92 -19.23
C GLU A 161 2.77 2.49 -18.09
N LEU A 162 2.52 3.41 -17.16
CA LEU A 162 1.57 3.24 -16.05
C LEU A 162 0.15 3.60 -16.51
N ASN A 163 -0.41 2.79 -17.42
CA ASN A 163 -1.81 2.88 -17.82
C ASN A 163 -2.72 2.17 -16.80
N ASP A 164 -4.03 2.26 -16.98
CA ASP A 164 -5.02 1.70 -16.03
C ASP A 164 -4.89 0.18 -15.85
N GLU A 165 -4.59 -0.56 -16.93
CA GLU A 165 -4.40 -2.02 -16.86
C GLU A 165 -3.17 -2.37 -16.03
N ASN A 166 -2.04 -1.70 -16.28
CA ASN A 166 -0.82 -1.91 -15.53
C ASN A 166 -0.96 -1.46 -14.08
N CYS A 167 -1.62 -0.34 -13.82
CA CYS A 167 -1.92 0.10 -12.47
C CYS A 167 -2.80 -0.91 -11.72
N ALA A 168 -3.80 -1.50 -12.37
CA ALA A 168 -4.61 -2.56 -11.78
C ALA A 168 -3.77 -3.81 -11.45
N TYR A 169 -2.94 -4.25 -12.38
CA TYR A 169 -1.99 -5.35 -12.15
C TYR A 169 -1.05 -5.07 -10.96
N LEU A 170 -0.50 -3.86 -10.90
CA LEU A 170 0.45 -3.46 -9.85
C LEU A 170 -0.20 -3.28 -8.47
N LYS A 171 -1.51 -2.96 -8.40
CA LYS A 171 -2.28 -2.99 -7.15
C LYS A 171 -2.35 -4.40 -6.58
N ASP A 172 -2.75 -5.36 -7.40
CA ASP A 172 -2.86 -6.76 -6.99
C ASP A 172 -1.49 -7.36 -6.64
N PHE A 173 -0.48 -7.08 -7.47
CA PHE A 173 0.90 -7.48 -7.22
C PHE A 173 1.43 -6.91 -5.90
N GLY A 174 1.29 -5.60 -5.67
CA GLY A 174 1.75 -4.92 -4.47
C GLY A 174 1.03 -5.40 -3.21
N ALA A 175 -0.29 -5.57 -3.27
CA ALA A 175 -1.07 -6.12 -2.15
C ALA A 175 -0.59 -7.53 -1.77
N ALA A 176 -0.28 -8.37 -2.75
CA ALA A 176 0.23 -9.72 -2.52
C ALA A 176 1.65 -9.72 -1.95
N THR A 177 2.55 -8.83 -2.40
CA THR A 177 3.90 -8.70 -1.82
C THR A 177 3.85 -8.24 -0.37
N ALA A 178 3.00 -7.26 -0.08
CA ALA A 178 2.82 -6.72 1.27
C ALA A 178 2.21 -7.77 2.23
N SER A 179 1.22 -8.52 1.77
CA SER A 179 0.53 -9.53 2.59
C SER A 179 1.40 -10.75 2.91
N ASN A 180 2.29 -11.15 2.00
CA ASN A 180 3.09 -12.37 2.14
C ASN A 180 4.53 -12.12 2.58
N GLY A 181 5.03 -10.87 2.56
CA GLY A 181 6.39 -10.55 2.90
C GLY A 181 6.60 -9.20 3.59
N ALA A 182 5.53 -8.46 3.84
CA ALA A 182 5.59 -7.10 4.38
C ALA A 182 6.39 -6.10 3.50
N VAL A 183 6.44 -6.32 2.18
CA VAL A 183 7.06 -5.39 1.23
C VAL A 183 6.31 -4.06 1.23
N GLY A 184 7.01 -2.95 1.46
CA GLY A 184 6.43 -1.61 1.47
C GLY A 184 6.81 -0.76 0.27
N LEU A 185 7.76 -1.22 -0.53
CA LEU A 185 8.24 -0.59 -1.75
C LEU A 185 8.87 -1.66 -2.65
N TYR A 186 8.58 -1.58 -3.95
CA TYR A 186 9.29 -2.34 -4.99
C TYR A 186 9.63 -1.42 -6.17
N HIS A 187 10.68 -1.74 -6.88
CA HIS A 187 11.05 -1.11 -8.14
C HIS A 187 10.88 -2.10 -9.28
N ILE A 188 10.25 -1.68 -10.38
CA ILE A 188 10.19 -2.48 -11.61
C ILE A 188 10.92 -1.72 -12.69
N GLU A 189 11.96 -2.36 -13.23
CA GLU A 189 12.79 -1.82 -14.28
C GLU A 189 11.96 -1.27 -15.45
N ASN A 190 12.29 -0.09 -15.93
CA ASN A 190 11.61 0.62 -17.02
C ASN A 190 10.13 0.97 -16.81
N LEU A 191 9.52 0.66 -15.65
CA LEU A 191 8.09 0.87 -15.43
C LEU A 191 7.78 1.80 -14.26
N THR A 192 8.29 1.52 -13.04
CA THR A 192 7.97 2.36 -11.87
C THR A 192 8.78 3.66 -11.86
N PRO A 193 8.22 4.76 -11.30
CA PRO A 193 8.82 6.09 -11.43
C PRO A 193 10.29 6.17 -11.04
N GLU A 194 10.65 5.68 -9.86
CA GLU A 194 12.06 5.74 -9.41
C GLU A 194 12.97 4.83 -10.23
N ALA A 195 12.50 3.64 -10.64
CA ALA A 195 13.29 2.76 -11.49
C ALA A 195 13.56 3.36 -12.87
N LYS A 196 12.62 4.14 -13.42
CA LYS A 196 12.83 4.89 -14.68
C LYS A 196 13.87 5.98 -14.54
N ASP A 197 13.88 6.69 -13.42
CA ASP A 197 14.76 7.84 -13.22
C ASP A 197 16.18 7.44 -12.82
N PHE A 198 16.30 6.45 -11.96
CA PHE A 198 17.54 6.11 -11.27
C PHE A 198 18.14 4.77 -11.69
N GLY A 199 17.31 3.88 -12.27
CA GLY A 199 17.75 2.57 -12.74
C GLY A 199 18.48 1.78 -11.65
N GLU A 200 19.61 1.17 -12.01
CA GLU A 200 20.40 0.35 -11.09
C GLU A 200 21.12 1.14 -9.97
N SER A 201 21.13 2.47 -10.01
CA SER A 201 21.64 3.26 -8.89
C SER A 201 20.78 3.13 -7.60
N LEU A 202 19.58 2.57 -7.75
CA LEU A 202 18.73 2.17 -6.62
C LEU A 202 19.20 0.91 -5.89
N LEU A 203 20.16 0.18 -6.42
CA LEU A 203 20.68 -1.02 -5.76
C LEU A 203 21.60 -0.66 -4.58
N LYS A 204 21.47 -1.39 -3.47
CA LYS A 204 22.44 -1.37 -2.40
C LYS A 204 23.74 -2.05 -2.86
N GLU A 205 24.88 -1.67 -2.26
CA GLU A 205 26.11 -2.42 -2.48
C GLU A 205 25.92 -3.88 -2.06
N GLY A 206 26.17 -4.81 -2.99
CA GLY A 206 26.06 -6.25 -2.75
C GLY A 206 24.65 -6.83 -2.91
N ALA A 207 23.70 -6.08 -3.51
CA ALA A 207 22.37 -6.58 -3.87
C ALA A 207 22.40 -7.64 -4.96
#